data_6bdf0919b20204b4790a6354b65ccca5
#
_entry.id   6bdf0919b20204b4790a6354b65ccca5
#
_cell.length_a   1.000
_cell.length_b   1.000
_cell.length_c   1.000
_cell.angle_alpha   90.00
_cell.angle_beta   90.00
_cell.angle_gamma   90.00
#
_symmetry.space_group_name_H-M   'P 1'
#
loop_
_entity.id
_entity.type
_entity.pdbx_description
1 polymer ?
#
loop_
_entity_poly.entity_id
_entity_poly.type
_entity_poly.pdbx_seq_one_letter_code
_entity_poly.pdbx_strand_id
1 'polypeptide(L)'
;MDQPAAAEIVNLHKTFKTGLGKPVVHAVRGVDMNIRQGEVYGLIGPNGSGKSTLMKALLGLVRPTRGSCSIFGKSSLSPDSREEVGFLPENPYFYKFLTGAETVAFYGKLCGLSGRSLKEKVRELLDLVGLSDAADRRLGGYSKGMLQRIGMAQALVQSPRLVVLDEPTAGVDPLGSRDIRNIIENRKNRGMPVFLCSHLLEQVQEVCDRVGIIFKGLLIAEGSMNELTRDSDKQEILLEHASPCLLEELKKMVREDGRAVWLEDGHPRNSL
;
A
#
# COMPACT_ATOMS: atom_id res chain seq x y z
N MET A 1 -2.14 23.97 13.39
CA MET A 1 -1.39 24.24 12.14
C MET A 1 -1.37 22.93 11.39
N ASP A 2 -1.98 22.88 10.21
CA ASP A 2 -1.91 21.69 9.37
C ASP A 2 -0.47 21.39 9.02
N GLN A 3 0.00 20.19 9.34
CA GLN A 3 1.34 19.75 8.94
C GLN A 3 1.35 19.67 7.41
N PRO A 4 2.44 20.17 6.76
CA PRO A 4 2.52 20.09 5.30
C PRO A 4 2.47 18.63 4.84
N ALA A 5 1.72 18.39 3.77
CA ALA A 5 1.60 17.04 3.19
C ALA A 5 2.95 16.51 2.70
N ALA A 6 3.26 15.24 3.02
CA ALA A 6 4.41 14.54 2.44
C ALA A 6 4.15 14.20 0.96
N ALA A 7 2.90 13.86 0.63
CA ALA A 7 2.46 13.67 -0.74
C ALA A 7 1.02 14.13 -0.91
N GLU A 8 0.70 14.64 -2.10
CA GLU A 8 -0.62 15.15 -2.44
C GLU A 8 -1.04 14.70 -3.83
N ILE A 9 -2.28 14.30 -3.96
CA ILE A 9 -2.94 13.91 -5.20
C ILE A 9 -4.19 14.75 -5.34
N VAL A 10 -4.30 15.48 -6.46
CA VAL A 10 -5.39 16.43 -6.72
C VAL A 10 -6.10 16.06 -8.00
N ASN A 11 -7.40 15.72 -7.88
CA ASN A 11 -8.31 15.39 -8.97
C ASN A 11 -7.67 14.44 -10.01
N LEU A 12 -7.04 13.37 -9.53
CA LEU A 12 -6.26 12.46 -10.36
C LEU A 12 -7.16 11.61 -11.24
N HIS A 13 -6.95 11.69 -12.55
CA HIS A 13 -7.56 10.80 -13.54
C HIS A 13 -6.49 10.05 -14.31
N LYS A 14 -6.70 8.76 -14.51
CA LYS A 14 -5.87 7.96 -15.40
C LYS A 14 -6.71 7.05 -16.29
N THR A 15 -6.55 7.23 -17.59
CA THR A 15 -7.21 6.42 -18.60
C THR A 15 -6.16 5.76 -19.49
N PHE A 16 -6.31 4.47 -19.73
CA PHE A 16 -5.49 3.71 -20.65
C PHE A 16 -6.29 3.39 -21.91
N LYS A 17 -5.71 3.67 -23.08
CA LYS A 17 -6.22 3.24 -24.38
C LYS A 17 -5.48 1.97 -24.78
N THR A 18 -6.17 0.85 -24.82
CA THR A 18 -5.55 -0.48 -25.04
C THR A 18 -5.36 -0.84 -26.51
N GLY A 19 -5.65 0.07 -27.44
CA GLY A 19 -5.46 -0.06 -28.91
C GLY A 19 -6.69 0.34 -29.72
N LEU A 20 -6.57 0.36 -31.06
CA LEU A 20 -7.69 0.66 -31.97
C LEU A 20 -8.82 -0.36 -31.77
N GLY A 21 -10.04 0.12 -31.50
CA GLY A 21 -11.24 -0.72 -31.31
C GLY A 21 -11.31 -1.46 -29.96
N LYS A 22 -10.35 -1.28 -29.04
CA LYS A 22 -10.38 -1.88 -27.71
C LYS A 22 -11.01 -0.94 -26.67
N PRO A 23 -11.65 -1.47 -25.61
CA PRO A 23 -12.27 -0.65 -24.59
C PRO A 23 -11.24 0.25 -23.87
N VAL A 24 -11.67 1.45 -23.55
CA VAL A 24 -10.91 2.41 -22.75
C VAL A 24 -11.04 2.04 -21.28
N VAL A 25 -9.91 1.90 -20.58
CA VAL A 25 -9.89 1.56 -19.14
C VAL A 25 -9.67 2.84 -18.33
N HIS A 26 -10.69 3.23 -17.56
CA HIS A 26 -10.59 4.33 -16.58
C HIS A 26 -10.07 3.78 -15.26
N ALA A 27 -8.75 3.74 -15.10
CA ALA A 27 -8.10 3.13 -13.95
C ALA A 27 -8.20 4.00 -12.68
N VAL A 28 -8.24 5.34 -12.82
CA VAL A 28 -8.44 6.30 -11.72
C VAL A 28 -9.39 7.40 -12.21
N ARG A 29 -10.32 7.84 -11.35
CA ARG A 29 -11.48 8.66 -11.73
C ARG A 29 -11.68 9.84 -10.78
N GLY A 30 -10.75 10.80 -10.75
CA GLY A 30 -10.89 12.01 -9.93
C GLY A 30 -10.64 11.74 -8.45
N VAL A 31 -9.50 11.12 -8.14
CA VAL A 31 -9.10 10.86 -6.75
C VAL A 31 -8.39 12.08 -6.18
N ASP A 32 -8.84 12.54 -5.01
CA ASP A 32 -8.17 13.49 -4.15
C ASP A 32 -7.69 12.76 -2.90
N MET A 33 -6.41 12.93 -2.54
CA MET A 33 -5.80 12.23 -1.40
C MET A 33 -4.55 12.97 -0.95
N ASN A 34 -4.29 12.99 0.36
CA ASN A 34 -3.05 13.50 0.90
C ASN A 34 -2.43 12.53 1.92
N ILE A 35 -1.11 12.52 2.00
CA ILE A 35 -0.33 11.78 3.00
C ILE A 35 0.36 12.83 3.87
N ARG A 36 0.15 12.75 5.18
CA ARG A 36 0.71 13.72 6.13
C ARG A 36 2.13 13.31 6.52
N GLN A 37 2.88 14.28 7.06
CA GLN A 37 4.17 13.99 7.67
C GLN A 37 4.01 13.03 8.85
N GLY A 38 4.86 12.01 8.92
CA GLY A 38 4.90 11.07 10.03
C GLY A 38 3.73 10.08 10.10
N GLU A 39 2.75 10.10 9.16
CA GLU A 39 1.67 9.13 9.15
C GLU A 39 2.00 7.88 8.29
N VAL A 40 1.44 6.77 8.66
CA VAL A 40 1.31 5.60 7.79
C VAL A 40 -0.08 5.63 7.16
N TYR A 41 -0.13 5.89 5.86
CA TYR A 41 -1.36 5.91 5.07
C TYR A 41 -1.51 4.62 4.28
N GLY A 42 -2.63 3.92 4.47
CA GLY A 42 -2.99 2.71 3.75
C GLY A 42 -3.98 2.96 2.62
N LEU A 43 -3.75 2.43 1.43
CA LEU A 43 -4.74 2.40 0.35
C LEU A 43 -5.22 0.96 0.13
N ILE A 44 -6.49 0.71 0.44
CA ILE A 44 -7.09 -0.62 0.37
C ILE A 44 -8.04 -0.71 -0.82
N GLY A 45 -8.10 -1.87 -1.43
CA GLY A 45 -9.08 -2.17 -2.47
C GLY A 45 -8.78 -3.47 -3.18
N PRO A 46 -9.77 -4.05 -3.88
CA PRO A 46 -9.59 -5.30 -4.62
C PRO A 46 -8.57 -5.16 -5.76
N ASN A 47 -8.16 -6.28 -6.32
CA ASN A 47 -7.29 -6.27 -7.50
C ASN A 47 -7.99 -5.56 -8.67
N GLY A 48 -7.26 -4.70 -9.38
CA GLY A 48 -7.81 -3.89 -10.47
C GLY A 48 -8.59 -2.64 -10.03
N SER A 49 -8.67 -2.32 -8.74
CA SER A 49 -9.37 -1.11 -8.25
C SER A 49 -8.67 0.21 -8.60
N GLY A 50 -7.39 0.18 -9.00
CA GLY A 50 -6.61 1.37 -9.37
C GLY A 50 -5.44 1.70 -8.44
N LYS A 51 -5.23 0.97 -7.33
CA LYS A 51 -4.16 1.21 -6.34
C LYS A 51 -2.77 1.42 -6.97
N SER A 52 -2.27 0.40 -7.67
CA SER A 52 -0.93 0.46 -8.29
C SER A 52 -0.84 1.53 -9.38
N THR A 53 -1.96 1.88 -10.04
CA THR A 53 -1.99 2.99 -11.02
C THR A 53 -1.84 4.33 -10.32
N LEU A 54 -2.57 4.54 -9.23
CA LEU A 54 -2.51 5.75 -8.42
C LEU A 54 -1.11 5.91 -7.81
N MET A 55 -0.56 4.86 -7.23
CA MET A 55 0.79 4.84 -6.68
C MET A 55 1.84 5.15 -7.75
N LYS A 56 1.76 4.52 -8.94
CA LYS A 56 2.67 4.81 -10.06
C LYS A 56 2.54 6.23 -10.57
N ALA A 57 1.35 6.83 -10.53
CA ALA A 57 1.17 8.25 -10.87
C ALA A 57 1.82 9.17 -9.83
N LEU A 58 1.68 8.86 -8.54
CA LEU A 58 2.37 9.58 -7.46
C LEU A 58 3.90 9.50 -7.61
N LEU A 59 4.43 8.35 -7.98
CA LEU A 59 5.87 8.16 -8.24
C LEU A 59 6.35 8.74 -9.58
N GLY A 60 5.45 9.34 -10.38
CA GLY A 60 5.80 9.87 -11.70
C GLY A 60 6.14 8.81 -12.75
N LEU A 61 5.90 7.52 -12.45
CA LEU A 61 6.11 6.39 -13.36
C LEU A 61 5.01 6.27 -14.42
N VAL A 62 3.85 6.85 -14.13
CA VAL A 62 2.71 6.92 -15.04
C VAL A 62 2.19 8.35 -15.06
N ARG A 63 2.17 8.98 -16.24
CA ARG A 63 1.65 10.34 -16.39
C ARG A 63 0.13 10.35 -16.20
N PRO A 64 -0.43 11.22 -15.34
CA PRO A 64 -1.87 11.45 -15.24
C PRO A 64 -2.51 11.84 -16.58
N THR A 65 -3.78 11.47 -16.78
CA THR A 65 -4.59 12.01 -17.90
C THR A 65 -5.13 13.38 -17.55
N ARG A 66 -5.50 13.61 -16.27
CA ARG A 66 -5.88 14.90 -15.68
C ARG A 66 -5.48 14.90 -14.21
N GLY A 67 -5.46 16.08 -13.61
CA GLY A 67 -5.04 16.27 -12.23
C GLY A 67 -3.53 16.26 -12.07
N SER A 68 -3.07 16.28 -10.85
CA SER A 68 -1.66 16.35 -10.50
C SER A 68 -1.32 15.54 -9.26
N CYS A 69 -0.04 15.20 -9.13
CA CYS A 69 0.53 14.63 -7.91
C CYS A 69 1.77 15.41 -7.54
N SER A 70 2.00 15.60 -6.26
CA SER A 70 3.21 16.21 -5.72
C SER A 70 3.76 15.43 -4.52
N ILE A 71 5.07 15.50 -4.32
CA ILE A 71 5.80 14.92 -3.20
C ILE A 71 6.64 16.04 -2.59
N PHE A 72 6.44 16.35 -1.34
CA PHE A 72 7.04 17.50 -0.64
C PHE A 72 6.94 18.81 -1.43
N GLY A 73 5.78 19.05 -2.06
CA GLY A 73 5.51 20.22 -2.89
C GLY A 73 6.14 20.21 -4.28
N LYS A 74 6.98 19.22 -4.60
CA LYS A 74 7.56 19.04 -5.95
C LYS A 74 6.62 18.21 -6.81
N SER A 75 6.42 18.60 -8.09
CA SER A 75 5.63 17.80 -9.03
C SER A 75 6.18 16.38 -9.14
N SER A 76 5.32 15.38 -9.06
CA SER A 76 5.71 13.97 -9.21
C SER A 76 6.34 13.64 -10.58
N LEU A 77 6.11 14.49 -11.59
CA LEU A 77 6.72 14.36 -12.93
C LEU A 77 8.18 14.85 -12.96
N SER A 78 8.61 15.63 -11.94
CA SER A 78 10.02 16.03 -11.84
C SER A 78 10.87 14.88 -11.27
N PRO A 79 12.07 14.62 -11.83
CA PRO A 79 13.02 13.68 -11.24
C PRO A 79 13.34 13.98 -9.76
N ASP A 80 13.45 15.24 -9.40
CA ASP A 80 13.84 15.71 -8.05
C ASP A 80 12.84 15.27 -6.96
N SER A 81 11.57 15.03 -7.33
CA SER A 81 10.57 14.53 -6.37
C SER A 81 10.87 13.10 -5.91
N ARG A 82 11.57 12.31 -6.72
CA ARG A 82 11.89 10.91 -6.45
C ARG A 82 13.16 10.71 -5.64
N GLU A 83 14.05 11.73 -5.57
CA GLU A 83 15.28 11.65 -4.79
C GLU A 83 15.04 11.39 -3.30
N GLU A 84 13.87 11.83 -2.81
CA GLU A 84 13.48 11.72 -1.42
C GLU A 84 12.52 10.54 -1.15
N VAL A 85 12.32 9.64 -2.14
CA VAL A 85 11.35 8.55 -2.06
C VAL A 85 12.02 7.19 -2.13
N GLY A 86 11.72 6.33 -1.15
CA GLY A 86 12.02 4.90 -1.21
C GLY A 86 10.80 4.13 -1.75
N PHE A 87 11.01 3.22 -2.69
CA PHE A 87 9.92 2.44 -3.28
C PHE A 87 10.20 0.94 -3.24
N LEU A 88 9.23 0.20 -2.71
CA LEU A 88 9.18 -1.26 -2.77
C LEU A 88 8.00 -1.68 -3.66
N PRO A 89 8.24 -2.25 -4.85
CA PRO A 89 7.17 -2.82 -5.67
C PRO A 89 6.68 -4.16 -5.10
N GLU A 90 5.46 -4.57 -5.48
CA GLU A 90 4.86 -5.86 -5.09
C GLU A 90 5.79 -7.06 -5.34
N ASN A 91 6.43 -7.10 -6.50
CA ASN A 91 7.35 -8.16 -6.91
C ASN A 91 8.72 -7.54 -7.23
N PRO A 92 9.59 -7.33 -6.22
CA PRO A 92 10.92 -6.79 -6.46
C PRO A 92 11.76 -7.79 -7.24
N TYR A 93 12.43 -7.29 -8.29
CA TYR A 93 13.31 -8.11 -9.11
C TYR A 93 14.77 -7.83 -8.78
N PHE A 94 15.49 -8.88 -8.37
CA PHE A 94 16.90 -8.80 -8.00
C PHE A 94 17.75 -9.79 -8.82
N TYR A 95 19.03 -9.46 -8.94
CA TYR A 95 20.02 -10.37 -9.52
C TYR A 95 20.29 -11.54 -8.56
N LYS A 96 19.79 -12.73 -8.88
CA LYS A 96 19.83 -13.91 -8.01
C LYS A 96 21.24 -14.39 -7.67
N PHE A 97 22.25 -14.01 -8.45
CA PHE A 97 23.66 -14.35 -8.23
C PHE A 97 24.35 -13.45 -7.21
N LEU A 98 23.80 -12.28 -6.91
CA LEU A 98 24.32 -11.38 -5.87
C LEU A 98 23.91 -11.89 -4.48
N THR A 99 24.75 -11.60 -3.48
CA THR A 99 24.43 -11.79 -2.08
C THR A 99 23.54 -10.66 -1.56
N GLY A 100 23.00 -10.82 -0.33
CA GLY A 100 22.23 -9.75 0.33
C GLY A 100 23.06 -8.47 0.48
N ALA A 101 24.28 -8.58 0.97
CA ALA A 101 25.20 -7.45 1.15
C ALA A 101 25.57 -6.78 -0.18
N GLU A 102 25.91 -7.58 -1.21
CA GLU A 102 26.21 -7.07 -2.54
C GLU A 102 25.02 -6.34 -3.17
N THR A 103 23.80 -6.84 -2.94
CA THR A 103 22.56 -6.21 -3.46
C THR A 103 22.34 -4.84 -2.82
N VAL A 104 22.39 -4.74 -1.50
CA VAL A 104 22.25 -3.44 -0.82
C VAL A 104 23.37 -2.48 -1.22
N ALA A 105 24.62 -3.00 -1.32
CA ALA A 105 25.76 -2.21 -1.78
C ALA A 105 25.60 -1.72 -3.23
N PHE A 106 25.04 -2.55 -4.11
CA PHE A 106 24.76 -2.18 -5.50
C PHE A 106 23.82 -0.96 -5.57
N TYR A 107 22.68 -1.02 -4.88
CA TYR A 107 21.73 0.10 -4.83
C TYR A 107 22.31 1.32 -4.10
N GLY A 108 23.10 1.12 -3.03
CA GLY A 108 23.80 2.21 -2.35
C GLY A 108 24.74 2.96 -3.29
N LYS A 109 25.50 2.24 -4.14
CA LYS A 109 26.35 2.86 -5.15
C LYS A 109 25.55 3.65 -6.20
N LEU A 110 24.40 3.13 -6.64
CA LEU A 110 23.51 3.87 -7.55
C LEU A 110 23.00 5.17 -6.93
N CYS A 111 22.83 5.20 -5.60
CA CYS A 111 22.48 6.40 -4.84
C CYS A 111 23.69 7.27 -4.46
N GLY A 112 24.87 7.02 -5.01
CA GLY A 112 26.08 7.82 -4.80
C GLY A 112 26.87 7.49 -3.53
N LEU A 113 26.50 6.47 -2.77
CA LEU A 113 27.24 6.04 -1.59
C LEU A 113 28.54 5.30 -2.00
N SER A 114 29.62 5.51 -1.26
CA SER A 114 30.90 4.86 -1.54
C SER A 114 31.74 4.67 -0.26
N GLY A 115 32.79 3.89 -0.36
CA GLY A 115 33.80 3.78 0.71
C GLY A 115 33.21 3.31 2.05
N ARG A 116 33.55 4.00 3.12
CA ARG A 116 33.14 3.67 4.49
C ARG A 116 31.64 3.85 4.72
N SER A 117 31.05 4.95 4.21
CA SER A 117 29.63 5.24 4.36
C SER A 117 28.75 4.15 3.74
N LEU A 118 29.15 3.62 2.57
CA LEU A 118 28.45 2.51 1.94
C LEU A 118 28.47 1.23 2.82
N LYS A 119 29.64 0.89 3.36
CA LYS A 119 29.78 -0.30 4.21
C LYS A 119 28.97 -0.20 5.50
N GLU A 120 28.96 0.97 6.14
CA GLU A 120 28.18 1.25 7.33
C GLU A 120 26.67 1.17 7.03
N LYS A 121 26.24 1.76 5.89
CA LYS A 121 24.83 1.73 5.46
C LYS A 121 24.35 0.32 5.13
N VAL A 122 25.16 -0.48 4.46
CA VAL A 122 24.84 -1.89 4.17
C VAL A 122 24.60 -2.68 5.46
N ARG A 123 25.51 -2.52 6.45
CA ARG A 123 25.38 -3.21 7.73
C ARG A 123 24.13 -2.75 8.49
N GLU A 124 23.91 -1.43 8.60
CA GLU A 124 22.74 -0.84 9.23
C GLU A 124 21.43 -1.40 8.64
N LEU A 125 21.34 -1.46 7.31
CA LEU A 125 20.12 -1.90 6.62
C LEU A 125 19.90 -3.39 6.74
N LEU A 126 20.92 -4.22 6.64
CA LEU A 126 20.81 -5.66 6.82
C LEU A 126 20.40 -6.02 8.25
N ASP A 127 20.94 -5.30 9.24
CA ASP A 127 20.53 -5.45 10.64
C ASP A 127 19.08 -5.03 10.83
N LEU A 128 18.68 -3.87 10.29
CA LEU A 128 17.31 -3.36 10.36
C LEU A 128 16.27 -4.34 9.82
N VAL A 129 16.59 -5.03 8.70
CA VAL A 129 15.66 -5.97 8.07
C VAL A 129 15.85 -7.42 8.55
N GLY A 130 16.70 -7.64 9.57
CA GLY A 130 16.95 -8.95 10.18
C GLY A 130 17.56 -9.96 9.21
N LEU A 131 18.51 -9.51 8.38
CA LEU A 131 19.18 -10.35 7.38
C LEU A 131 20.71 -10.35 7.54
N SER A 132 21.24 -9.92 8.68
CA SER A 132 22.68 -9.90 8.95
C SER A 132 23.31 -11.29 8.82
N ASP A 133 22.69 -12.34 9.36
CA ASP A 133 23.17 -13.72 9.27
C ASP A 133 23.11 -14.32 7.87
N ALA A 134 22.28 -13.74 6.98
CA ALA A 134 22.14 -14.16 5.60
C ALA A 134 22.82 -13.21 4.60
N ALA A 135 23.59 -12.23 5.10
CA ALA A 135 24.20 -11.16 4.30
C ALA A 135 25.02 -11.71 3.11
N ASP A 136 25.78 -12.78 3.32
CA ASP A 136 26.69 -13.37 2.34
C ASP A 136 26.04 -14.49 1.51
N ARG A 137 24.77 -14.83 1.80
CA ARG A 137 24.02 -15.82 1.03
C ARG A 137 23.48 -15.18 -0.25
N ARG A 138 23.55 -15.88 -1.37
CA ARG A 138 23.01 -15.43 -2.66
C ARG A 138 21.48 -15.33 -2.62
N LEU A 139 20.92 -14.29 -3.26
CA LEU A 139 19.46 -14.05 -3.30
C LEU A 139 18.68 -15.18 -3.97
N GLY A 140 19.29 -15.98 -4.84
CA GLY A 140 18.67 -17.18 -5.42
C GLY A 140 18.25 -18.22 -4.37
N GLY A 141 18.81 -18.17 -3.17
CA GLY A 141 18.44 -19.01 -2.04
C GLY A 141 17.57 -18.33 -0.98
N TYR A 142 17.15 -17.08 -1.19
CA TYR A 142 16.27 -16.38 -0.26
C TYR A 142 14.82 -16.86 -0.39
N SER A 143 14.10 -16.90 0.72
CA SER A 143 12.65 -17.06 0.74
C SER A 143 11.95 -15.79 0.21
N LYS A 144 10.66 -15.87 -0.12
CA LYS A 144 9.90 -14.69 -0.56
C LYS A 144 9.94 -13.58 0.50
N GLY A 145 9.76 -13.91 1.79
CA GLY A 145 9.86 -12.94 2.89
C GLY A 145 11.25 -12.31 3.01
N MET A 146 12.32 -13.08 2.79
CA MET A 146 13.68 -12.53 2.74
C MET A 146 13.87 -11.58 1.55
N LEU A 147 13.30 -11.89 0.39
CA LEU A 147 13.35 -11.01 -0.80
C LEU A 147 12.57 -9.72 -0.57
N GLN A 148 11.42 -9.77 0.10
CA GLN A 148 10.69 -8.55 0.50
C GLN A 148 11.48 -7.71 1.49
N ARG A 149 12.12 -8.32 2.48
CA ARG A 149 12.96 -7.61 3.46
C ARG A 149 14.20 -6.97 2.81
N ILE A 150 14.85 -7.64 1.86
CA ILE A 150 15.92 -7.02 1.06
C ILE A 150 15.38 -5.86 0.21
N GLY A 151 14.14 -5.96 -0.31
CA GLY A 151 13.47 -4.88 -1.00
C GLY A 151 13.21 -3.67 -0.10
N MET A 152 12.85 -3.90 1.17
CA MET A 152 12.77 -2.82 2.17
C MET A 152 14.15 -2.17 2.40
N ALA A 153 15.22 -2.94 2.54
CA ALA A 153 16.57 -2.41 2.65
C ALA A 153 16.94 -1.55 1.43
N GLN A 154 16.63 -2.02 0.22
CA GLN A 154 16.85 -1.27 -1.02
C GLN A 154 16.03 0.03 -1.04
N ALA A 155 14.75 0.01 -0.65
CA ALA A 155 13.92 1.21 -0.60
C ALA A 155 14.46 2.25 0.41
N LEU A 156 15.16 1.82 1.46
CA LEU A 156 15.69 2.67 2.52
C LEU A 156 17.15 3.13 2.32
N VAL A 157 17.81 2.66 1.25
CA VAL A 157 19.26 2.84 1.09
C VAL A 157 19.71 4.30 0.98
N GLN A 158 18.91 5.13 0.32
CA GLN A 158 19.18 6.58 0.17
C GLN A 158 18.68 7.44 1.34
N SER A 159 18.22 6.80 2.44
CA SER A 159 17.61 7.50 3.58
C SER A 159 16.45 8.41 3.17
N PRO A 160 15.41 7.84 2.51
CA PRO A 160 14.31 8.62 1.95
C PRO A 160 13.51 9.33 3.04
N ARG A 161 12.78 10.38 2.65
CA ARG A 161 11.83 11.10 3.50
C ARG A 161 10.41 10.57 3.39
N LEU A 162 10.09 9.81 2.34
CA LEU A 162 8.81 9.09 2.13
C LEU A 162 9.11 7.67 1.68
N VAL A 163 8.42 6.70 2.23
CA VAL A 163 8.49 5.30 1.77
C VAL A 163 7.15 4.91 1.15
N VAL A 164 7.20 4.32 -0.05
CA VAL A 164 6.03 3.84 -0.80
C VAL A 164 6.15 2.33 -0.96
N LEU A 165 5.13 1.59 -0.53
CA LEU A 165 5.13 0.12 -0.47
C LEU A 165 3.93 -0.43 -1.23
N ASP A 166 4.18 -1.25 -2.26
CA ASP A 166 3.13 -1.94 -3.03
C ASP A 166 3.04 -3.38 -2.54
N GLU A 167 1.97 -3.74 -1.83
CA GLU A 167 1.69 -5.08 -1.30
C GLU A 167 2.88 -5.69 -0.52
N PRO A 168 3.45 -5.01 0.49
CA PRO A 168 4.74 -5.37 1.08
C PRO A 168 4.77 -6.76 1.74
N THR A 169 3.61 -7.31 2.10
CA THR A 169 3.47 -8.60 2.78
C THR A 169 2.81 -9.68 1.90
N ALA A 170 2.54 -9.39 0.62
CA ALA A 170 1.85 -10.32 -0.26
C ALA A 170 2.61 -11.64 -0.46
N GLY A 171 1.97 -12.76 -0.05
CA GLY A 171 2.53 -14.10 -0.17
C GLY A 171 3.78 -14.35 0.69
N VAL A 172 3.96 -13.56 1.73
CA VAL A 172 4.92 -13.77 2.81
C VAL A 172 4.23 -14.55 3.92
N ASP A 173 4.96 -15.41 4.60
CA ASP A 173 4.47 -16.15 5.77
C ASP A 173 4.14 -15.21 6.95
N PRO A 174 3.38 -15.66 7.95
CA PRO A 174 2.98 -14.79 9.07
C PRO A 174 4.16 -14.19 9.84
N LEU A 175 5.27 -14.93 9.99
CA LEU A 175 6.46 -14.45 10.69
C LEU A 175 7.15 -13.33 9.89
N GLY A 176 7.39 -13.57 8.60
CA GLY A 176 7.97 -12.56 7.72
C GLY A 176 7.10 -11.33 7.55
N SER A 177 5.77 -11.49 7.56
CA SER A 177 4.82 -10.36 7.55
C SER A 177 4.94 -9.51 8.81
N ARG A 178 5.10 -10.14 9.97
CA ARG A 178 5.35 -9.45 11.24
C ARG A 178 6.67 -8.66 11.21
N ASP A 179 7.73 -9.25 10.66
CA ASP A 179 9.03 -8.56 10.52
C ASP A 179 8.89 -7.29 9.67
N ILE A 180 8.16 -7.37 8.55
CA ILE A 180 7.90 -6.21 7.67
C ILE A 180 7.10 -5.14 8.40
N ARG A 181 6.06 -5.51 9.17
CA ARG A 181 5.28 -4.58 9.99
C ARG A 181 6.16 -3.85 11.02
N ASN A 182 7.01 -4.59 11.73
CA ASN A 182 7.94 -4.00 12.70
C ASN A 182 8.89 -2.97 12.04
N ILE A 183 9.32 -3.21 10.80
CA ILE A 183 10.13 -2.24 10.03
C ILE A 183 9.32 -0.98 9.75
N ILE A 184 8.06 -1.11 9.31
CA ILE A 184 7.16 0.02 9.03
C ILE A 184 6.93 0.85 10.30
N GLU A 185 6.58 0.21 11.42
CA GLU A 185 6.40 0.86 12.71
C GLU A 185 7.65 1.59 13.19
N ASN A 186 8.82 0.97 13.03
CA ASN A 186 10.09 1.61 13.36
C ASN A 186 10.33 2.89 12.54
N ARG A 187 9.93 2.91 11.25
CA ARG A 187 10.02 4.11 10.41
C ARG A 187 9.01 5.18 10.83
N LYS A 188 7.77 4.77 11.10
CA LYS A 188 6.72 5.64 11.66
C LYS A 188 7.19 6.33 12.95
N ASN A 189 7.72 5.58 13.90
CA ASN A 189 8.21 6.09 15.18
C ASN A 189 9.36 7.11 15.04
N ARG A 190 10.04 7.12 13.89
CA ARG A 190 11.04 8.12 13.51
C ARG A 190 10.45 9.31 12.74
N GLY A 191 9.12 9.41 12.65
CA GLY A 191 8.42 10.49 11.95
C GLY A 191 8.47 10.39 10.42
N MET A 192 8.83 9.22 9.84
CA MET A 192 8.86 9.01 8.40
C MET A 192 7.48 8.65 7.89
N PRO A 193 6.90 9.41 6.97
CA PRO A 193 5.64 9.06 6.32
C PRO A 193 5.81 7.80 5.47
N VAL A 194 4.79 6.93 5.51
CA VAL A 194 4.73 5.71 4.72
C VAL A 194 3.41 5.65 3.97
N PHE A 195 3.47 5.40 2.67
CA PHE A 195 2.30 5.10 1.85
C PHE A 195 2.33 3.64 1.46
N LEU A 196 1.35 2.86 1.87
CA LEU A 196 1.26 1.46 1.50
C LEU A 196 -0.06 1.14 0.78
N CYS A 197 0.02 0.28 -0.24
CA CYS A 197 -1.14 -0.34 -0.87
C CYS A 197 -1.26 -1.78 -0.41
N SER A 198 -2.48 -2.22 -0.06
CA SER A 198 -2.79 -3.62 0.20
C SER A 198 -4.21 -3.97 -0.23
N HIS A 199 -4.45 -5.25 -0.51
CA HIS A 199 -5.79 -5.81 -0.67
C HIS A 199 -6.28 -6.51 0.60
N LEU A 200 -5.44 -6.61 1.65
CA LEU A 200 -5.71 -7.28 2.91
C LEU A 200 -5.94 -6.25 4.02
N LEU A 201 -7.18 -6.15 4.49
CA LEU A 201 -7.59 -5.20 5.52
C LEU A 201 -6.81 -5.40 6.83
N GLU A 202 -6.65 -6.64 7.28
CA GLU A 202 -5.97 -6.98 8.53
C GLU A 202 -4.54 -6.40 8.61
N GLN A 203 -3.80 -6.46 7.49
CA GLN A 203 -2.44 -5.95 7.43
C GLN A 203 -2.35 -4.42 7.57
N VAL A 204 -3.38 -3.73 7.09
CA VAL A 204 -3.45 -2.27 7.13
C VAL A 204 -3.93 -1.78 8.49
N GLN A 205 -4.86 -2.51 9.10
CA GLN A 205 -5.38 -2.20 10.44
C GLN A 205 -4.29 -2.14 11.51
N GLU A 206 -3.27 -2.98 11.39
CA GLU A 206 -2.21 -3.08 12.41
C GLU A 206 -1.20 -1.93 12.34
N VAL A 207 -0.97 -1.31 11.17
CA VAL A 207 0.13 -0.33 11.01
C VAL A 207 -0.30 1.07 10.57
N CYS A 208 -1.48 1.22 9.95
CA CYS A 208 -1.91 2.48 9.38
C CYS A 208 -2.63 3.39 10.37
N ASP A 209 -2.34 4.69 10.31
CA ASP A 209 -3.05 5.72 11.05
C ASP A 209 -4.35 6.09 10.35
N ARG A 210 -4.28 6.21 9.02
CA ARG A 210 -5.41 6.56 8.15
C ARG A 210 -5.42 5.67 6.92
N VAL A 211 -6.62 5.42 6.42
CA VAL A 211 -6.87 4.48 5.33
C VAL A 211 -7.80 5.11 4.30
N GLY A 212 -7.49 4.93 3.03
CA GLY A 212 -8.38 5.19 1.91
C GLY A 212 -8.86 3.88 1.29
N ILE A 213 -10.15 3.79 0.98
CA ILE A 213 -10.73 2.64 0.29
C ILE A 213 -10.99 3.01 -1.17
N ILE A 214 -10.33 2.32 -2.09
CA ILE A 214 -10.49 2.57 -3.54
C ILE A 214 -11.24 1.42 -4.21
N PHE A 215 -12.26 1.77 -4.99
CA PHE A 215 -13.05 0.80 -5.76
C PHE A 215 -13.34 1.34 -7.16
N LYS A 216 -13.06 0.54 -8.19
CA LYS A 216 -13.25 0.92 -9.61
C LYS A 216 -12.70 2.30 -9.97
N GLY A 217 -11.55 2.66 -9.41
CA GLY A 217 -10.86 3.92 -9.65
C GLY A 217 -11.38 5.13 -8.86
N LEU A 218 -12.32 4.95 -7.95
CA LEU A 218 -12.87 5.99 -7.07
C LEU A 218 -12.43 5.76 -5.64
N LEU A 219 -12.03 6.80 -4.93
CA LEU A 219 -11.85 6.77 -3.48
C LEU A 219 -13.24 6.87 -2.84
N ILE A 220 -13.72 5.77 -2.26
CA ILE A 220 -15.10 5.66 -1.76
C ILE A 220 -15.23 5.98 -0.28
N ALA A 221 -14.15 5.84 0.48
CA ALA A 221 -14.08 6.20 1.88
C ALA A 221 -12.65 6.55 2.26
N GLU A 222 -12.48 7.42 3.23
CA GLU A 222 -11.18 7.80 3.80
C GLU A 222 -11.38 8.20 5.27
N GLY A 223 -10.52 7.72 6.16
CA GLY A 223 -10.58 8.03 7.59
C GLY A 223 -9.56 7.25 8.40
N SER A 224 -9.53 7.49 9.70
CA SER A 224 -8.81 6.62 10.63
C SER A 224 -9.49 5.26 10.71
N MET A 225 -8.74 4.23 11.10
CA MET A 225 -9.33 2.89 11.28
C MET A 225 -10.52 2.93 12.25
N ASN A 226 -10.43 3.70 13.33
CA ASN A 226 -11.51 3.84 14.30
C ASN A 226 -12.77 4.49 13.72
N GLU A 227 -12.61 5.45 12.80
CA GLU A 227 -13.75 6.09 12.12
C GLU A 227 -14.42 5.13 11.14
N LEU A 228 -13.63 4.41 10.35
CA LEU A 228 -14.14 3.47 9.33
C LEU A 228 -14.75 2.20 9.93
N THR A 229 -14.35 1.79 11.16
CA THR A 229 -14.88 0.61 11.84
C THR A 229 -16.00 0.94 12.84
N ARG A 230 -16.23 2.21 13.20
CA ARG A 230 -17.32 2.62 14.11
C ARG A 230 -18.73 2.38 13.58
N ASP A 231 -18.89 2.24 12.25
CA ASP A 231 -20.16 1.83 11.63
C ASP A 231 -20.41 0.32 11.66
N SER A 232 -19.59 -0.45 12.39
CA SER A 232 -19.70 -1.92 12.51
C SER A 232 -20.82 -2.41 13.46
N ASP A 233 -21.77 -1.57 13.82
CA ASP A 233 -23.05 -2.02 14.41
C ASP A 233 -23.95 -2.77 13.38
N LYS A 234 -23.51 -2.86 12.14
CA LYS A 234 -24.15 -3.68 11.11
C LYS A 234 -23.59 -5.10 11.17
N GLN A 235 -24.35 -6.00 11.71
CA GLN A 235 -24.08 -7.44 11.59
C GLN A 235 -24.71 -7.98 10.31
N GLU A 236 -23.92 -8.56 9.43
CA GLU A 236 -24.40 -9.31 8.28
C GLU A 236 -24.69 -10.74 8.73
N ILE A 237 -25.97 -11.14 8.70
CA ILE A 237 -26.39 -12.50 9.00
C ILE A 237 -26.70 -13.19 7.68
N LEU A 238 -25.84 -14.13 7.28
CA LEU A 238 -26.06 -14.97 6.12
C LEU A 238 -26.97 -16.14 6.53
N LEU A 239 -28.16 -16.22 5.95
CA LEU A 239 -29.10 -17.30 6.22
C LEU A 239 -29.11 -18.27 5.02
N GLU A 240 -28.50 -19.43 5.18
CA GLU A 240 -28.64 -20.53 4.23
C GLU A 240 -29.91 -21.36 4.56
N HIS A 241 -30.80 -21.55 3.59
CA HIS A 241 -32.01 -22.35 3.72
C HIS A 241 -33.03 -21.87 4.79
N ALA A 242 -33.16 -20.55 4.96
CA ALA A 242 -34.18 -20.01 5.87
C ALA A 242 -35.60 -20.33 5.43
N SER A 243 -36.45 -20.81 6.35
CA SER A 243 -37.87 -21.04 6.07
C SER A 243 -38.58 -19.70 5.82
N PRO A 244 -39.65 -19.68 4.97
CA PRO A 244 -40.41 -18.45 4.72
C PRO A 244 -40.94 -17.80 6.01
N CYS A 245 -41.33 -18.61 7.00
CA CYS A 245 -41.80 -18.14 8.29
C CYS A 245 -40.71 -17.41 9.08
N LEU A 246 -39.50 -17.94 9.11
CA LEU A 246 -38.36 -17.31 9.78
C LEU A 246 -37.97 -15.98 9.09
N LEU A 247 -38.03 -15.94 7.77
CA LEU A 247 -37.76 -14.70 7.00
C LEU A 247 -38.79 -13.60 7.31
N GLU A 248 -40.09 -13.95 7.44
CA GLU A 248 -41.15 -13.01 7.81
C GLU A 248 -40.98 -12.47 9.25
N GLU A 249 -40.63 -13.33 10.20
CA GLU A 249 -40.33 -12.91 11.58
C GLU A 249 -39.12 -11.99 11.64
N LEU A 250 -38.03 -12.30 10.96
CA LEU A 250 -36.84 -11.47 10.91
C LEU A 250 -37.13 -10.12 10.23
N LYS A 251 -37.91 -10.11 9.12
CA LYS A 251 -38.37 -8.87 8.47
C LYS A 251 -39.16 -7.98 9.40
N LYS A 252 -39.96 -8.58 10.27
CA LYS A 252 -40.78 -7.86 11.25
C LYS A 252 -39.93 -7.25 12.36
N MET A 253 -38.99 -8.01 12.93
CA MET A 253 -38.05 -7.53 13.95
C MET A 253 -37.20 -6.37 13.42
N VAL A 254 -36.73 -6.44 12.18
CA VAL A 254 -35.90 -5.45 11.53
C VAL A 254 -36.67 -4.15 11.23
N ARG A 255 -37.95 -4.23 10.86
CA ARG A 255 -38.81 -3.04 10.63
C ARG A 255 -39.07 -2.24 11.90
N GLU A 256 -39.10 -2.90 13.05
CA GLU A 256 -39.27 -2.25 14.35
C GLU A 256 -38.04 -1.47 14.81
N ASP A 257 -36.82 -1.87 14.37
CA ASP A 257 -35.55 -1.27 14.81
C ASP A 257 -35.00 -0.23 13.81
N GLY A 258 -35.55 -0.12 12.61
CA GLY A 258 -35.25 0.94 11.63
C GLY A 258 -33.84 0.94 11.01
N ARG A 259 -33.02 -0.11 11.24
CA ARG A 259 -31.58 -0.12 10.95
C ARG A 259 -31.11 -1.20 9.95
N ALA A 260 -32.00 -1.94 9.30
CA ALA A 260 -31.55 -3.01 8.41
C ALA A 260 -32.02 -2.83 6.97
N VAL A 261 -31.15 -3.20 6.05
CA VAL A 261 -31.42 -3.28 4.61
C VAL A 261 -31.53 -4.76 4.24
N TRP A 262 -32.64 -5.16 3.62
CA TRP A 262 -32.86 -6.50 3.10
C TRP A 262 -32.39 -6.58 1.66
N LEU A 263 -31.61 -7.63 1.36
CA LEU A 263 -31.28 -8.03 0.00
C LEU A 263 -32.12 -9.25 -0.33
N GLU A 264 -33.10 -9.10 -1.19
CA GLU A 264 -33.86 -10.23 -1.80
C GLU A 264 -33.08 -10.70 -3.03
N ASP A 265 -33.04 -12.03 -3.18
CA ASP A 265 -32.51 -12.86 -4.26
C ASP A 265 -31.06 -13.36 -4.12
N GLY A 266 -31.05 -14.65 -3.92
CA GLY A 266 -30.11 -15.75 -3.89
C GLY A 266 -28.86 -15.74 -4.76
N HIS A 267 -28.17 -14.65 -4.90
CA HIS A 267 -26.77 -14.62 -5.34
C HIS A 267 -25.95 -13.82 -4.35
N PRO A 268 -24.80 -14.36 -3.89
CA PRO A 268 -23.87 -13.57 -3.12
C PRO A 268 -23.35 -12.46 -4.04
N ARG A 269 -23.97 -11.29 -3.97
CA ARG A 269 -23.30 -10.09 -4.45
C ARG A 269 -22.17 -9.87 -3.46
N ASN A 270 -20.95 -9.98 -3.95
CA ASN A 270 -19.76 -9.57 -3.21
C ASN A 270 -20.09 -8.24 -2.52
N SER A 271 -20.36 -8.32 -1.23
CA SER A 271 -20.49 -7.16 -0.36
C SER A 271 -19.17 -6.41 -0.43
N LEU A 272 -19.29 -5.14 -0.52
CA LEU A 272 -18.26 -4.11 -0.63
C LEU A 272 -17.27 -4.15 0.52
#